data_5ef07512c178b54e7b5fc7f6fd8babbc
#
_entry.id   5ef07512c178b54e7b5fc7f6fd8babbc
#
_cell.length_a   1.000
_cell.length_b   1.000
_cell.length_c   1.000
_cell.angle_alpha   90.00
_cell.angle_beta   90.00
_cell.angle_gamma   90.00
#
_symmetry.space_group_name_H-M   'P 1'
#
loop_
_entity.id
_entity.type
_entity.pdbx_description
1 polymer ?
#
loop_
_entity_poly.entity_id
_entity_poly.type
_entity_poly.pdbx_seq_one_letter_code
_entity_poly.pdbx_strand_id
1 'polypeptide(L)'
;ARAMGGWDYRFGRAMPYRGGSYGVGVMTRERILDHFTVALPRGEGAEPRVLTVVELARYVIATTHLDHVSSLAQAGQVDEINKVIEREFGGSKKPVFLGGDFNARPDSPTISKLKTDWTILTPHGASDFTHSSQAPDKCIDYILLWNGNGAKCEVVGTKIMLDFNKGDIKRASDHIPVLVDVKF
;
A
#
# COMPACT_ATOMS: atom_id res chain seq x y z
N ALA A 1 -6.67 9.80 13.83
CA ALA A 1 -6.03 11.12 13.81
C ALA A 1 -5.93 11.73 15.20
N ARG A 2 -7.04 11.94 15.96
CA ARG A 2 -7.00 12.54 17.32
C ARG A 2 -6.12 11.74 18.29
N ALA A 3 -6.29 10.41 18.35
CA ALA A 3 -5.50 9.53 19.21
C ALA A 3 -3.99 9.52 18.86
N MET A 4 -3.62 9.93 17.65
CA MET A 4 -2.25 10.04 17.15
C MET A 4 -1.67 11.47 17.29
N GLY A 5 -2.24 12.32 18.15
CA GLY A 5 -1.74 13.69 18.36
C GLY A 5 -2.05 14.65 17.22
N GLY A 6 -3.17 14.45 16.53
CA GLY A 6 -3.63 15.36 15.48
C GLY A 6 -2.97 15.19 14.12
N TRP A 7 -2.47 13.99 13.80
CA TRP A 7 -1.95 13.69 12.46
C TRP A 7 -3.00 13.99 11.39
N ASP A 8 -2.58 14.51 10.26
CA ASP A 8 -3.42 14.65 9.07
C ASP A 8 -3.74 13.27 8.47
N TYR A 9 -4.90 13.12 7.83
CA TYR A 9 -5.27 11.84 7.25
C TYR A 9 -6.21 12.01 6.05
N ARG A 10 -6.18 11.02 5.15
CA ARG A 10 -7.18 10.85 4.09
C ARG A 10 -7.63 9.41 4.06
N PHE A 11 -8.92 9.22 3.86
CA PHE A 11 -9.56 7.92 3.75
C PHE A 11 -10.27 7.79 2.41
N GLY A 12 -9.87 6.82 1.63
CA GLY A 12 -10.51 6.44 0.37
C GLY A 12 -11.55 5.35 0.63
N ARG A 13 -12.82 5.72 0.47
CA ARG A 13 -13.94 4.79 0.65
C ARG A 13 -14.08 3.90 -0.58
N ALA A 14 -13.99 2.58 -0.39
CA ALA A 14 -14.29 1.60 -1.43
C ALA A 14 -15.77 1.22 -1.44
N MET A 15 -16.39 0.99 -0.28
CA MET A 15 -17.80 0.59 -0.16
C MET A 15 -18.40 0.92 1.20
N PRO A 16 -19.76 0.94 1.33
CA PRO A 16 -20.43 0.88 2.63
C PRO A 16 -20.19 -0.49 3.28
N TYR A 17 -19.98 -0.50 4.59
CA TYR A 17 -19.79 -1.75 5.32
C TYR A 17 -20.30 -1.63 6.76
N ARG A 18 -21.23 -2.50 7.17
CA ARG A 18 -21.78 -2.59 8.55
C ARG A 18 -22.16 -1.26 9.18
N GLY A 19 -22.85 -0.39 8.45
CA GLY A 19 -23.24 0.95 8.90
C GLY A 19 -22.14 2.01 8.85
N GLY A 20 -20.93 1.64 8.41
CA GLY A 20 -19.78 2.53 8.21
C GLY A 20 -19.25 2.48 6.78
N SER A 21 -17.94 2.63 6.65
CA SER A 21 -17.23 2.59 5.37
C SER A 21 -16.02 1.67 5.48
N TYR A 22 -15.79 0.92 4.40
CA TYR A 22 -14.58 0.13 4.16
C TYR A 22 -13.74 0.78 3.08
N GLY A 23 -12.42 0.74 3.23
CA GLY A 23 -11.49 1.34 2.29
C GLY A 23 -10.08 1.38 2.84
N VAL A 24 -9.24 2.20 2.23
CA VAL A 24 -7.83 2.39 2.59
C VAL A 24 -7.57 3.82 3.04
N GLY A 25 -6.49 4.07 3.76
CA GLY A 25 -6.19 5.41 4.25
C GLY A 25 -4.71 5.67 4.47
N VAL A 26 -4.35 6.93 4.40
CA VAL A 26 -3.02 7.46 4.72
C VAL A 26 -3.12 8.38 5.93
N MET A 27 -2.21 8.24 6.87
CA MET A 27 -1.99 9.16 7.98
C MET A 27 -0.57 9.69 7.95
N THR A 28 -0.40 10.97 8.21
CA THR A 28 0.90 11.64 8.16
C THR A 28 1.02 12.73 9.22
N ARG A 29 2.26 13.04 9.65
CA ARG A 29 2.59 14.23 10.44
C ARG A 29 2.75 15.48 9.58
N GLU A 30 3.03 15.29 8.29
CA GLU A 30 3.21 16.37 7.34
C GLU A 30 1.86 16.87 6.82
N ARG A 31 1.82 18.13 6.42
CA ARG A 31 0.64 18.71 5.77
C ARG A 31 0.41 18.04 4.42
N ILE A 32 -0.80 17.56 4.22
CA ILE A 32 -1.27 17.06 2.93
C ILE A 32 -1.55 18.25 2.01
N LEU A 33 -0.87 18.28 0.84
CA LEU A 33 -1.04 19.34 -0.16
C LEU A 33 -2.22 19.06 -1.07
N ASP A 34 -2.34 17.80 -1.53
CA ASP A 34 -3.43 17.33 -2.38
C ASP A 34 -3.73 15.85 -2.13
N HIS A 35 -4.90 15.39 -2.53
CA HIS A 35 -5.29 14.00 -2.43
C HIS A 35 -6.45 13.66 -3.36
N PHE A 36 -6.47 12.42 -3.79
CA PHE A 36 -7.60 11.88 -4.55
C PHE A 36 -7.77 10.37 -4.30
N THR A 37 -8.93 9.85 -4.68
CA THR A 37 -9.24 8.42 -4.63
C THR A 37 -9.85 7.99 -5.95
N VAL A 38 -9.34 6.89 -6.50
CA VAL A 38 -9.80 6.29 -7.76
C VAL A 38 -10.35 4.89 -7.49
N ALA A 39 -11.50 4.59 -8.07
CA ALA A 39 -12.04 3.23 -8.06
C ALA A 39 -11.18 2.34 -8.97
N LEU A 40 -10.78 1.19 -8.46
CA LEU A 40 -10.04 0.20 -9.24
C LEU A 40 -11.01 -0.77 -9.95
N PRO A 41 -10.61 -1.31 -11.12
CA PRO A 41 -11.37 -2.36 -11.77
C PRO A 41 -11.64 -3.52 -10.83
N ARG A 42 -12.82 -4.10 -10.90
CA ARG A 42 -13.17 -5.29 -10.13
C ARG A 42 -13.58 -6.43 -11.04
N GLY A 43 -13.28 -7.65 -10.61
CA GLY A 43 -13.80 -8.84 -11.24
C GLY A 43 -15.27 -9.06 -10.90
N GLU A 44 -15.91 -10.00 -11.59
CA GLU A 44 -17.26 -10.42 -11.30
C GLU A 44 -17.37 -10.96 -9.87
N GLY A 45 -18.32 -10.43 -9.10
CA GLY A 45 -18.58 -10.80 -7.71
C GLY A 45 -17.53 -10.32 -6.69
N ALA A 46 -16.47 -9.64 -7.12
CA ALA A 46 -15.42 -9.14 -6.23
C ALA A 46 -15.82 -7.84 -5.51
N GLU A 47 -15.22 -7.61 -4.35
CA GLU A 47 -15.40 -6.39 -3.58
C GLU A 47 -14.83 -5.16 -4.32
N PRO A 48 -15.47 -3.98 -4.22
CA PRO A 48 -14.88 -2.75 -4.72
C PRO A 48 -13.54 -2.46 -4.05
N ARG A 49 -12.56 -2.05 -4.85
CA ARG A 49 -11.22 -1.64 -4.41
C ARG A 49 -10.93 -0.22 -4.89
N VAL A 50 -10.06 0.47 -4.17
CA VAL A 50 -9.66 1.83 -4.49
C VAL A 50 -8.16 2.02 -4.36
N LEU A 51 -7.64 2.97 -5.12
CA LEU A 51 -6.34 3.59 -4.90
C LEU A 51 -6.58 4.95 -4.24
N THR A 52 -5.95 5.21 -3.10
CA THR A 52 -5.96 6.53 -2.45
C THR A 52 -4.56 7.10 -2.52
N VAL A 53 -4.44 8.32 -3.02
CA VAL A 53 -3.17 9.02 -3.22
C VAL A 53 -3.18 10.30 -2.41
N VAL A 54 -2.04 10.58 -1.77
CA VAL A 54 -1.78 11.76 -0.95
C VAL A 54 -0.47 12.38 -1.41
N GLU A 55 -0.51 13.63 -1.82
CA GLU A 55 0.67 14.40 -2.18
C GLU A 55 1.17 15.23 -0.99
N LEU A 56 2.44 15.07 -0.67
CA LEU A 56 3.16 15.83 0.35
C LEU A 56 4.19 16.77 -0.30
N ALA A 57 4.88 17.56 0.50
CA ALA A 57 5.81 18.55 -0.03
C ALA A 57 6.95 17.92 -0.87
N ARG A 58 7.47 16.77 -0.41
CA ARG A 58 8.66 16.14 -0.99
C ARG A 58 8.41 14.81 -1.69
N TYR A 59 7.28 14.14 -1.42
CA TYR A 59 6.97 12.80 -1.92
C TYR A 59 5.46 12.57 -2.00
N VAL A 60 5.09 11.46 -2.60
CA VAL A 60 3.70 11.02 -2.76
C VAL A 60 3.54 9.66 -2.08
N ILE A 61 2.43 9.47 -1.37
CA ILE A 61 2.02 8.18 -0.82
C ILE A 61 0.74 7.74 -1.50
N ALA A 62 0.76 6.57 -2.08
CA ALA A 62 -0.40 5.86 -2.57
C ALA A 62 -0.66 4.62 -1.71
N THR A 63 -1.93 4.27 -1.50
CA THR A 63 -2.30 3.05 -0.77
C THR A 63 -3.46 2.34 -1.45
N THR A 64 -3.43 1.02 -1.40
CA THR A 64 -4.46 0.17 -1.97
C THR A 64 -4.64 -1.10 -1.14
N HIS A 65 -5.73 -1.81 -1.40
CA HIS A 65 -5.96 -3.19 -0.99
C HIS A 65 -6.50 -3.93 -2.21
N LEU A 66 -5.68 -4.77 -2.84
CA LEU A 66 -6.05 -5.46 -4.07
C LEU A 66 -7.10 -6.56 -3.82
N ASP A 67 -7.70 -7.04 -4.89
CA ASP A 67 -8.67 -8.13 -4.85
C ASP A 67 -8.07 -9.39 -4.20
N HIS A 68 -8.85 -10.06 -3.37
CA HIS A 68 -8.39 -11.26 -2.65
C HIS A 68 -8.84 -12.58 -3.31
N VAL A 69 -9.67 -12.50 -4.36
CA VAL A 69 -10.29 -13.68 -5.00
C VAL A 69 -9.69 -13.94 -6.38
N SER A 70 -9.49 -12.89 -7.17
CA SER A 70 -9.18 -13.00 -8.60
C SER A 70 -7.84 -12.37 -8.96
N SER A 71 -6.88 -13.20 -9.39
CA SER A 71 -5.61 -12.72 -9.93
C SER A 71 -5.78 -11.90 -11.23
N LEU A 72 -6.82 -12.18 -11.99
CA LEU A 72 -7.17 -11.39 -13.17
C LEU A 72 -7.64 -9.98 -12.77
N ALA A 73 -8.46 -9.87 -11.72
CA ALA A 73 -8.85 -8.58 -11.16
C ALA A 73 -7.63 -7.82 -10.62
N GLN A 74 -6.74 -8.49 -9.89
CA GLN A 74 -5.49 -7.90 -9.41
C GLN A 74 -4.65 -7.33 -10.56
N ALA A 75 -4.51 -8.07 -11.68
CA ALA A 75 -3.76 -7.62 -12.85
C ALA A 75 -4.36 -6.33 -13.45
N GLY A 76 -5.68 -6.26 -13.61
CA GLY A 76 -6.37 -5.05 -14.05
C GLY A 76 -6.25 -3.88 -13.08
N GLN A 77 -6.25 -4.17 -11.77
CA GLN A 77 -6.04 -3.17 -10.72
C GLN A 77 -4.63 -2.59 -10.78
N VAL A 78 -3.60 -3.42 -10.99
CA VAL A 78 -2.21 -2.96 -11.18
C VAL A 78 -2.09 -2.09 -12.43
N ASP A 79 -2.73 -2.46 -13.55
CA ASP A 79 -2.73 -1.65 -14.77
C ASP A 79 -3.33 -0.26 -14.53
N GLU A 80 -4.46 -0.19 -13.83
CA GLU A 80 -5.09 1.10 -13.52
C GLU A 80 -4.25 1.93 -12.55
N ILE A 81 -3.62 1.30 -11.53
CA ILE A 81 -2.68 1.99 -10.64
C ILE A 81 -1.54 2.60 -11.44
N ASN A 82 -0.88 1.84 -12.31
CA ASN A 82 0.24 2.32 -13.13
C ASN A 82 -0.19 3.48 -14.02
N LYS A 83 -1.34 3.36 -14.70
CA LYS A 83 -1.91 4.42 -15.55
C LYS A 83 -2.20 5.70 -14.79
N VAL A 84 -2.79 5.60 -13.59
CA VAL A 84 -3.10 6.77 -12.75
C VAL A 84 -1.81 7.43 -12.28
N ILE A 85 -0.86 6.66 -11.75
CA ILE A 85 0.41 7.20 -11.24
C ILE A 85 1.23 7.85 -12.37
N GLU A 86 1.30 7.23 -13.54
CA GLU A 86 1.99 7.80 -14.70
C GLU A 86 1.33 9.13 -15.15
N ARG A 87 0.00 9.16 -15.25
CA ARG A 87 -0.73 10.36 -15.66
C ARG A 87 -0.51 11.53 -14.70
N GLU A 88 -0.57 11.28 -13.40
CA GLU A 88 -0.51 12.33 -12.38
C GLU A 88 0.93 12.75 -12.03
N PHE A 89 1.88 11.80 -12.08
CA PHE A 89 3.24 12.01 -11.55
C PHE A 89 4.37 11.71 -12.54
N GLY A 90 4.08 11.33 -13.79
CA GLY A 90 5.10 11.04 -14.82
C GLY A 90 6.03 12.23 -15.09
N GLY A 91 5.52 13.46 -15.01
CA GLY A 91 6.30 14.70 -15.10
C GLY A 91 6.90 15.20 -13.77
N SER A 92 6.60 14.55 -12.65
CA SER A 92 7.09 14.93 -11.32
C SER A 92 8.48 14.36 -11.04
N LYS A 93 9.23 15.03 -10.15
CA LYS A 93 10.48 14.49 -9.58
C LYS A 93 10.32 13.93 -8.18
N LYS A 94 9.11 13.99 -7.61
CA LYS A 94 8.82 13.45 -6.28
C LYS A 94 8.81 11.93 -6.34
N PRO A 95 9.50 11.23 -5.41
CA PRO A 95 9.32 9.79 -5.28
C PRO A 95 7.87 9.46 -4.93
N VAL A 96 7.34 8.42 -5.56
CA VAL A 96 5.99 7.90 -5.33
C VAL A 96 6.10 6.54 -4.67
N PHE A 97 5.55 6.43 -3.46
CA PHE A 97 5.51 5.18 -2.70
C PHE A 97 4.10 4.59 -2.75
N LEU A 98 4.00 3.30 -3.00
CA LEU A 98 2.74 2.55 -2.96
C LEU A 98 2.83 1.51 -1.84
N GLY A 99 1.90 1.56 -0.89
CA GLY A 99 1.81 0.61 0.20
C GLY A 99 0.43 -0.02 0.34
N GLY A 100 0.36 -1.23 0.90
CA GLY A 100 -0.91 -1.89 1.19
C GLY A 100 -0.85 -3.40 1.21
N ASP A 101 -2.03 -4.01 1.32
CA ASP A 101 -2.26 -5.43 1.14
C ASP A 101 -2.53 -5.73 -0.34
N PHE A 102 -1.62 -6.45 -0.96
CA PHE A 102 -1.74 -6.82 -2.37
C PHE A 102 -2.43 -8.16 -2.58
N ASN A 103 -2.74 -8.91 -1.52
CA ASN A 103 -3.32 -10.25 -1.58
C ASN A 103 -2.56 -11.20 -2.53
N ALA A 104 -1.28 -10.97 -2.72
CA ALA A 104 -0.43 -11.61 -3.71
C ALA A 104 0.92 -11.98 -3.10
N ARG A 105 1.33 -13.24 -3.23
CA ARG A 105 2.64 -13.74 -2.76
C ARG A 105 3.77 -13.24 -3.66
N PRO A 106 5.03 -13.20 -3.18
CA PRO A 106 6.19 -12.68 -3.92
C PRO A 106 6.45 -13.34 -5.28
N ASP A 107 6.05 -14.59 -5.45
CA ASP A 107 6.18 -15.41 -6.67
C ASP A 107 4.95 -15.36 -7.59
N SER A 108 3.93 -14.58 -7.23
CA SER A 108 2.68 -14.48 -8.00
C SER A 108 2.86 -13.67 -9.28
N PRO A 109 1.99 -13.90 -10.29
CA PRO A 109 1.94 -13.08 -11.50
C PRO A 109 1.70 -11.59 -11.20
N THR A 110 0.91 -11.27 -10.19
CA THR A 110 0.60 -9.89 -9.75
C THR A 110 1.86 -9.17 -9.29
N ILE A 111 2.68 -9.79 -8.44
CA ILE A 111 3.94 -9.20 -7.97
C ILE A 111 4.97 -9.15 -9.09
N SER A 112 5.02 -10.14 -9.96
CA SER A 112 5.88 -10.11 -11.16
C SER A 112 5.52 -8.94 -12.06
N LYS A 113 4.22 -8.66 -12.26
CA LYS A 113 3.74 -7.51 -13.02
C LYS A 113 4.11 -6.18 -12.36
N LEU A 114 3.92 -6.05 -11.05
CA LEU A 114 4.31 -4.84 -10.31
C LEU A 114 5.81 -4.54 -10.46
N LYS A 115 6.66 -5.54 -10.43
CA LYS A 115 8.13 -5.38 -10.55
C LYS A 115 8.59 -4.79 -11.89
N THR A 116 7.74 -4.70 -12.91
CA THR A 116 8.09 -4.01 -14.17
C THR A 116 8.23 -2.50 -13.97
N ASP A 117 7.39 -1.92 -13.13
CA ASP A 117 7.29 -0.46 -12.95
C ASP A 117 7.64 0.00 -11.52
N TRP A 118 7.77 -0.95 -10.58
CA TRP A 118 7.98 -0.69 -9.17
C TRP A 118 9.13 -1.48 -8.58
N THR A 119 9.85 -0.88 -7.65
CA THR A 119 10.84 -1.54 -6.81
C THR A 119 10.25 -1.85 -5.45
N ILE A 120 10.22 -3.12 -5.03
CA ILE A 120 9.77 -3.51 -3.69
C ILE A 120 10.84 -3.13 -2.67
N LEU A 121 10.45 -2.39 -1.64
CA LEU A 121 11.34 -1.90 -0.59
C LEU A 121 11.27 -2.73 0.69
N THR A 122 10.15 -3.43 0.94
CA THR A 122 9.95 -4.30 2.11
C THR A 122 10.62 -5.66 1.95
N PRO A 123 10.94 -6.36 3.04
CA PRO A 123 11.33 -7.77 2.98
C PRO A 123 10.24 -8.59 2.30
N HIS A 124 10.64 -9.52 1.44
CA HIS A 124 9.72 -10.38 0.69
C HIS A 124 10.33 -11.75 0.34
N GLY A 125 11.19 -12.26 1.21
CA GLY A 125 11.75 -13.61 1.13
C GLY A 125 10.77 -14.68 1.60
N ALA A 126 11.22 -15.92 1.57
CA ALA A 126 10.39 -17.11 1.85
C ALA A 126 9.82 -17.17 3.28
N SER A 127 10.39 -16.42 4.24
CA SER A 127 9.96 -16.36 5.64
C SER A 127 9.49 -14.98 6.08
N ASP A 128 9.41 -14.02 5.18
CA ASP A 128 9.02 -12.62 5.47
C ASP A 128 7.49 -12.48 5.49
N PHE A 129 6.86 -13.22 6.37
CA PHE A 129 5.40 -13.28 6.44
C PHE A 129 4.79 -12.04 7.10
N THR A 130 3.70 -11.56 6.51
CA THR A 130 2.93 -10.40 6.99
C THR A 130 1.48 -10.74 7.36
N HIS A 131 1.02 -11.94 7.04
CA HIS A 131 -0.31 -12.49 7.36
C HIS A 131 -0.20 -14.01 7.65
N SER A 132 -0.96 -14.63 8.58
CA SER A 132 -1.74 -13.98 9.60
C SER A 132 -0.86 -13.64 10.80
N SER A 133 -1.24 -12.62 11.60
CA SER A 133 -0.47 -12.23 12.77
C SER A 133 -0.38 -13.33 13.85
N GLN A 134 -1.34 -14.26 13.88
CA GLN A 134 -1.36 -15.35 14.86
C GLN A 134 -0.55 -16.58 14.42
N ALA A 135 -0.52 -16.87 13.12
CA ALA A 135 0.21 -17.98 12.51
C ALA A 135 0.70 -17.56 11.13
N PRO A 136 1.80 -16.78 11.07
CA PRO A 136 2.26 -16.17 9.83
C PRO A 136 2.63 -17.20 8.76
N ASP A 137 2.03 -17.11 7.57
CA ASP A 137 2.22 -18.06 6.47
C ASP A 137 2.27 -17.41 5.08
N LYS A 138 2.06 -16.07 5.00
CA LYS A 138 2.01 -15.34 3.73
C LYS A 138 2.72 -13.99 3.84
N CYS A 139 3.47 -13.64 2.80
CA CYS A 139 3.94 -12.29 2.55
C CYS A 139 3.02 -11.68 1.48
N ILE A 140 2.18 -10.73 1.87
CA ILE A 140 1.17 -10.10 0.98
C ILE A 140 1.08 -8.59 1.14
N ASP A 141 1.79 -8.01 2.11
CA ASP A 141 1.85 -6.59 2.38
C ASP A 141 3.21 -6.03 1.93
N TYR A 142 3.18 -4.98 1.13
CA TYR A 142 4.40 -4.41 0.55
C TYR A 142 4.38 -2.89 0.61
N ILE A 143 5.60 -2.31 0.57
CA ILE A 143 5.85 -0.91 0.24
C ILE A 143 6.79 -0.90 -0.96
N LEU A 144 6.40 -0.15 -2.00
CA LEU A 144 7.11 -0.09 -3.27
C LEU A 144 7.43 1.37 -3.63
N LEU A 145 8.51 1.56 -4.38
CA LEU A 145 8.86 2.81 -5.04
C LEU A 145 8.57 2.72 -6.53
N TRP A 146 7.90 3.72 -7.08
CA TRP A 146 7.67 3.81 -8.53
C TRP A 146 8.93 4.25 -9.28
N ASN A 147 9.22 3.55 -10.39
CA ASN A 147 10.44 3.76 -11.18
C ASN A 147 10.24 4.74 -12.35
N GLY A 148 8.98 5.02 -12.75
CA GLY A 148 8.65 5.67 -14.02
C GLY A 148 9.14 7.12 -14.15
N ASN A 149 9.26 7.88 -13.06
CA ASN A 149 9.78 9.25 -13.09
C ASN A 149 11.28 9.35 -12.77
N GLY A 150 11.96 8.21 -12.59
CA GLY A 150 13.38 8.15 -12.28
C GLY A 150 13.78 8.62 -10.88
N ALA A 151 12.81 8.87 -9.99
CA ALA A 151 13.09 9.17 -8.58
C ALA A 151 13.74 7.96 -7.90
N LYS A 152 14.67 8.23 -6.99
CA LYS A 152 15.40 7.19 -6.27
C LYS A 152 15.33 7.44 -4.78
N CYS A 153 15.41 6.37 -3.99
CA CYS A 153 15.63 6.43 -2.56
C CYS A 153 16.67 5.40 -2.12
N GLU A 154 17.33 5.69 -1.03
CA GLU A 154 18.16 4.73 -0.30
C GLU A 154 17.31 4.10 0.79
N VAL A 155 17.21 2.77 0.83
CA VAL A 155 16.60 2.05 1.96
C VAL A 155 17.62 1.99 3.09
N VAL A 156 17.37 2.71 4.17
CA VAL A 156 18.23 2.79 5.36
C VAL A 156 17.91 1.65 6.32
N GLY A 157 16.66 1.24 6.37
CA GLY A 157 16.20 0.14 7.21
C GLY A 157 14.84 -0.39 6.78
N THR A 158 14.60 -1.66 7.07
CA THR A 158 13.30 -2.30 6.81
C THR A 158 13.01 -3.35 7.87
N LYS A 159 11.74 -3.51 8.24
CA LYS A 159 11.35 -4.44 9.31
C LYS A 159 9.92 -4.95 9.12
N ILE A 160 9.71 -6.21 9.43
CA ILE A 160 8.41 -6.79 9.75
C ILE A 160 8.26 -6.72 11.27
N MET A 161 7.22 -6.03 11.76
CA MET A 161 7.04 -5.70 13.17
C MET A 161 6.37 -6.84 13.92
N LEU A 162 7.15 -7.81 14.39
CA LEU A 162 6.64 -9.00 15.08
C LEU A 162 6.17 -8.73 16.52
N ASP A 163 6.53 -7.59 17.10
CA ASP A 163 6.17 -7.19 18.45
C ASP A 163 5.98 -5.67 18.57
N PHE A 164 5.29 -5.25 19.61
CA PHE A 164 5.14 -3.86 20.00
C PHE A 164 5.69 -3.64 21.39
N ASN A 165 6.24 -2.46 21.66
CA ASN A 165 6.64 -2.08 23.02
C ASN A 165 5.46 -2.03 24.00
N LYS A 166 4.25 -1.77 23.48
CA LYS A 166 2.98 -1.79 24.23
C LYS A 166 1.88 -2.32 23.34
N GLY A 167 1.08 -3.24 23.86
CA GLY A 167 -0.01 -3.87 23.14
C GLY A 167 0.32 -5.27 22.67
N ASP A 168 -0.62 -5.88 21.98
CA ASP A 168 -0.53 -7.24 21.44
C ASP A 168 -0.82 -7.19 19.94
N ILE A 169 0.19 -7.48 19.14
CA ILE A 169 0.07 -7.45 17.67
C ILE A 169 -0.98 -8.44 17.17
N LYS A 170 -1.11 -9.59 17.80
CA LYS A 170 -2.07 -10.64 17.43
C LYS A 170 -3.53 -10.23 17.65
N ARG A 171 -3.75 -9.16 18.45
CA ARG A 171 -5.07 -8.59 18.72
C ARG A 171 -5.29 -7.28 17.98
N ALA A 172 -4.23 -6.61 17.54
CA ALA A 172 -4.31 -5.33 16.86
C ALA A 172 -4.83 -5.48 15.42
N SER A 173 -4.38 -6.53 14.73
CA SER A 173 -4.75 -6.84 13.35
C SER A 173 -4.46 -8.30 13.06
N ASP A 174 -5.08 -8.87 12.04
CA ASP A 174 -4.72 -10.15 11.42
C ASP A 174 -3.49 -10.03 10.50
N HIS A 175 -3.02 -8.80 10.22
CA HIS A 175 -1.76 -8.53 9.52
C HIS A 175 -0.66 -8.08 10.48
N ILE A 176 0.59 -8.29 10.06
CA ILE A 176 1.80 -7.82 10.72
C ILE A 176 2.28 -6.56 10.00
N PRO A 177 2.49 -5.44 10.71
CA PRO A 177 2.94 -4.20 10.06
C PRO A 177 4.31 -4.35 9.43
N VAL A 178 4.48 -3.71 8.26
CA VAL A 178 5.76 -3.57 7.58
C VAL A 178 6.25 -2.12 7.67
N LEU A 179 7.55 -1.94 7.81
CA LEU A 179 8.19 -0.64 7.96
C LEU A 179 9.37 -0.54 7.00
N VAL A 180 9.51 0.64 6.40
CA VAL A 180 10.67 1.01 5.59
C VAL A 180 11.12 2.41 5.97
N ASP A 181 12.40 2.56 6.28
CA ASP A 181 13.07 3.84 6.44
C ASP A 181 13.84 4.18 5.17
N VAL A 182 13.60 5.34 4.59
CA VAL A 182 14.21 5.77 3.33
C VAL A 182 14.80 7.18 3.43
N LYS A 183 15.85 7.42 2.64
CA LYS A 183 16.37 8.75 2.32
C LYS A 183 16.20 9.04 0.83
N PHE A 184 15.81 10.25 0.49
CA PHE A 184 15.64 10.77 -0.87
C PHE A 184 15.78 12.29 -0.94
#